data_149d9f8d3fb37117158b0b4e4337310b
#
_entry.id   149d9f8d3fb37117158b0b4e4337310b
#
_cell.length_a   1.000
_cell.length_b   1.000
_cell.length_c   1.000
_cell.angle_alpha   90.00
_cell.angle_beta   90.00
_cell.angle_gamma   90.00
#
_symmetry.space_group_name_H-M   'P 1'
#
loop_
_entity.id
_entity.type
_entity.pdbx_description
1 polymer ?
#
loop_
_entity_poly.entity_id
_entity_poly.type
_entity_poly.pdbx_seq_one_letter_code
_entity_poly.pdbx_strand_id
1 'polypeptide(L)'
;MRVGCMGELLVEIMRDRVDIPLGVTGVFLGPYPSGAPAIFADCLARLGEEVFFLGAVGKDDFGTLILERLRQDGVDTKGVKVLEDYTTGVAFVTYFSDGSRKFIYHISRAASGQIFPEDVYEEDFRRLDVLHVMGSTMLINENCRKSYLKAIDIVRRNSKRISFDPNFRPELLGRERARELFEPILRESFVVFPTEEELVVLTGEGDIDRACQKVLAGGPEIVAIKQGKRGSTIVTRSGKWSIPAFPVEEVDPTGAGDCYCAGFLAALARGMTMEEAGRFANAVGALAVTKKGPMEGAPKFCEVQAFLVKF
;
A
#
# COMPACT_ATOMS: atom_id res chain seq x y z
N MET A 1 -7.20 -7.35 15.04
CA MET A 1 -5.98 -6.53 15.12
C MET A 1 -6.34 -5.11 14.70
N ARG A 2 -5.83 -4.09 15.41
CA ARG A 2 -6.04 -2.68 15.04
C ARG A 2 -4.83 -2.16 14.29
N VAL A 3 -5.01 -1.77 13.02
CA VAL A 3 -3.94 -1.31 12.14
C VAL A 3 -4.15 0.16 11.82
N GLY A 4 -3.10 0.96 11.97
CA GLY A 4 -3.06 2.33 11.49
C GLY A 4 -2.43 2.41 10.12
N CYS A 5 -2.99 3.24 9.26
CA CYS A 5 -2.41 3.62 7.99
C CYS A 5 -2.56 5.12 7.81
N MET A 6 -1.64 5.74 7.10
CA MET A 6 -1.74 7.17 6.80
C MET A 6 -1.16 7.46 5.42
N GLY A 7 -1.68 8.51 4.78
CA GLY A 7 -1.09 8.91 3.51
C GLY A 7 -2.07 9.50 2.51
N GLU A 8 -1.67 9.41 1.24
CA GLU A 8 -2.40 10.01 0.14
C GLU A 8 -3.76 9.35 -0.07
N LEU A 9 -4.75 10.22 -0.14
CA LEU A 9 -6.10 9.96 -0.64
C LEU A 9 -6.23 10.69 -1.98
N LEU A 10 -6.55 9.95 -3.03
CA LEU A 10 -6.66 10.51 -4.37
C LEU A 10 -7.69 9.75 -5.19
N VAL A 11 -8.14 10.33 -6.30
CA VAL A 11 -8.83 9.58 -7.34
C VAL A 11 -7.89 9.24 -8.47
N GLU A 12 -8.09 8.06 -9.05
CA GLU A 12 -7.39 7.63 -10.25
C GLU A 12 -8.28 7.77 -11.47
N ILE A 13 -7.72 8.36 -12.52
CA ILE A 13 -8.36 8.56 -13.82
C ILE A 13 -7.46 7.89 -14.85
N MET A 14 -7.94 6.81 -15.45
CA MET A 14 -7.15 5.94 -16.30
C MET A 14 -7.57 5.99 -17.77
N ARG A 15 -6.63 5.74 -18.66
CA ARG A 15 -6.97 5.53 -20.07
C ARG A 15 -7.91 4.35 -20.25
N ASP A 16 -8.87 4.49 -21.17
CA ASP A 16 -9.82 3.42 -21.51
C ASP A 16 -9.15 2.23 -22.21
N ARG A 17 -8.02 2.47 -22.89
CA ARG A 17 -7.24 1.48 -23.63
C ARG A 17 -5.75 1.59 -23.33
N VAL A 18 -5.06 0.46 -23.48
CA VAL A 18 -3.61 0.38 -23.40
C VAL A 18 -2.93 1.13 -24.57
N ASP A 19 -1.67 1.48 -24.42
CA ASP A 19 -0.80 2.12 -25.42
C ASP A 19 -1.24 3.52 -25.88
N ILE A 20 -2.18 4.18 -25.17
CA ILE A 20 -2.55 5.55 -25.44
C ILE A 20 -1.84 6.49 -24.46
N PRO A 21 -0.88 7.32 -24.91
CA PRO A 21 -0.19 8.27 -24.05
C PRO A 21 -1.12 9.27 -23.36
N LEU A 22 -0.76 9.70 -22.15
CA LEU A 22 -1.54 10.69 -21.39
C LEU A 22 -1.66 12.05 -22.09
N GLY A 23 -0.66 12.44 -22.89
CA GLY A 23 -0.66 13.71 -23.63
C GLY A 23 -1.49 13.73 -24.91
N VAL A 24 -2.21 12.67 -25.23
CA VAL A 24 -3.09 12.58 -26.41
C VAL A 24 -4.54 12.78 -25.97
N THR A 25 -5.33 13.53 -26.75
CA THR A 25 -6.78 13.67 -26.51
C THR A 25 -7.48 12.32 -26.67
N GLY A 26 -8.40 11.99 -25.75
CA GLY A 26 -9.13 10.72 -25.80
C GLY A 26 -9.94 10.48 -24.54
N VAL A 27 -10.46 9.27 -24.42
CA VAL A 27 -11.34 8.84 -23.33
C VAL A 27 -10.53 8.46 -22.09
N PHE A 28 -11.06 8.84 -20.95
CA PHE A 28 -10.60 8.40 -19.63
C PHE A 28 -11.78 7.76 -18.88
N LEU A 29 -11.46 6.81 -18.03
CA LEU A 29 -12.38 6.13 -17.12
C LEU A 29 -12.10 6.60 -15.67
N GLY A 30 -13.13 6.64 -14.87
CA GLY A 30 -13.09 7.10 -13.50
C GLY A 30 -14.04 8.28 -13.24
N PRO A 31 -13.93 8.94 -12.07
CA PRO A 31 -12.90 8.79 -11.06
C PRO A 31 -13.04 7.49 -10.24
N TYR A 32 -11.94 6.84 -9.92
CA TYR A 32 -11.91 5.70 -9.00
C TYR A 32 -11.23 6.11 -7.69
N PRO A 33 -11.78 5.75 -6.50
CA PRO A 33 -11.06 5.92 -5.23
C PRO A 33 -9.73 5.19 -5.26
N SER A 34 -8.65 5.85 -4.83
CA SER A 34 -7.29 5.34 -4.93
C SER A 34 -6.35 6.00 -3.92
N GLY A 35 -5.08 5.68 -4.01
CA GLY A 35 -3.99 5.97 -3.10
C GLY A 35 -3.51 4.69 -2.45
N ALA A 36 -2.22 4.36 -2.60
CA ALA A 36 -1.69 3.09 -2.10
C ALA A 36 -2.06 2.82 -0.62
N PRO A 37 -1.90 3.78 0.31
CA PRO A 37 -2.34 3.59 1.69
C PRO A 37 -3.86 3.42 1.83
N ALA A 38 -4.66 4.06 0.99
CA ALA A 38 -6.11 3.95 1.03
C ALA A 38 -6.60 2.60 0.48
N ILE A 39 -5.99 2.08 -0.58
CA ILE A 39 -6.27 0.75 -1.13
C ILE A 39 -5.94 -0.32 -0.09
N PHE A 40 -4.79 -0.21 0.57
CA PHE A 40 -4.42 -1.11 1.67
C PHE A 40 -5.46 -1.07 2.80
N ALA A 41 -5.86 0.14 3.24
CA ALA A 41 -6.80 0.34 4.35
C ALA A 41 -8.19 -0.23 4.02
N ASP A 42 -8.71 0.07 2.83
CA ASP A 42 -9.97 -0.46 2.30
C ASP A 42 -9.97 -2.00 2.29
N CYS A 43 -8.96 -2.59 1.67
CA CYS A 43 -8.84 -4.04 1.59
C CYS A 43 -8.73 -4.69 2.96
N LEU A 44 -7.91 -4.14 3.87
CA LEU A 44 -7.72 -4.71 5.21
C LEU A 44 -9.00 -4.66 6.05
N ALA A 45 -9.77 -3.56 5.95
CA ALA A 45 -11.06 -3.44 6.62
C ALA A 45 -12.08 -4.45 6.06
N ARG A 46 -12.13 -4.65 4.74
CA ARG A 46 -12.96 -5.68 4.08
C ARG A 46 -12.58 -7.10 4.48
N LEU A 47 -11.31 -7.32 4.84
CA LEU A 47 -10.83 -8.59 5.40
C LEU A 47 -11.18 -8.76 6.89
N GLY A 48 -11.80 -7.76 7.54
CA GLY A 48 -12.35 -7.84 8.89
C GLY A 48 -11.43 -7.35 9.99
N GLU A 49 -10.37 -6.59 9.68
CA GLU A 49 -9.52 -5.95 10.67
C GLU A 49 -10.03 -4.54 11.02
N GLU A 50 -9.70 -4.04 12.21
CA GLU A 50 -9.97 -2.65 12.58
C GLU A 50 -8.91 -1.75 11.94
N VAL A 51 -9.32 -0.77 11.14
CA VAL A 51 -8.40 0.11 10.43
C VAL A 51 -8.67 1.57 10.78
N PHE A 52 -7.64 2.25 11.27
CA PHE A 52 -7.62 3.71 11.45
C PHE A 52 -6.84 4.36 10.31
N PHE A 53 -7.40 5.39 9.70
CA PHE A 53 -6.75 6.12 8.63
C PHE A 53 -6.56 7.60 8.95
N LEU A 54 -5.32 8.09 8.74
CA LEU A 54 -4.97 9.51 8.83
C LEU A 54 -4.59 10.02 7.43
N GLY A 55 -5.26 11.11 6.98
CA GLY A 55 -5.03 11.66 5.65
C GLY A 55 -5.74 13.00 5.46
N ALA A 56 -5.81 13.44 4.20
CA ALA A 56 -6.59 14.63 3.87
C ALA A 56 -7.18 14.53 2.46
N VAL A 57 -8.39 15.05 2.32
CA VAL A 57 -9.12 15.25 1.05
C VAL A 57 -9.58 16.69 0.91
N GLY A 58 -9.85 17.12 -0.31
CA GLY A 58 -10.50 18.40 -0.57
C GLY A 58 -11.99 18.35 -0.21
N LYS A 59 -12.60 19.51 0.00
CA LYS A 59 -14.04 19.64 0.12
C LYS A 59 -14.68 19.68 -1.28
N ASP A 60 -14.57 18.57 -1.98
CA ASP A 60 -15.05 18.38 -3.34
C ASP A 60 -15.68 16.98 -3.52
N ASP A 61 -16.25 16.72 -4.70
CA ASP A 61 -16.93 15.47 -5.01
C ASP A 61 -15.98 14.27 -4.97
N PHE A 62 -14.69 14.47 -5.28
CA PHE A 62 -13.69 13.40 -5.22
C PHE A 62 -13.35 13.03 -3.77
N GLY A 63 -13.25 14.04 -2.89
CA GLY A 63 -13.07 13.80 -1.46
C GLY A 63 -14.26 13.07 -0.84
N THR A 64 -15.47 13.45 -1.23
CA THR A 64 -16.70 12.78 -0.82
C THR A 64 -16.72 11.32 -1.26
N LEU A 65 -16.42 11.05 -2.54
CA LEU A 65 -16.36 9.71 -3.12
C LEU A 65 -15.40 8.78 -2.34
N ILE A 66 -14.19 9.26 -2.04
CA ILE A 66 -13.19 8.47 -1.32
C ILE A 66 -13.66 8.18 0.12
N LEU A 67 -14.16 9.20 0.83
CA LEU A 67 -14.60 9.06 2.22
C LEU A 67 -15.81 8.13 2.35
N GLU A 68 -16.77 8.22 1.44
CA GLU A 68 -17.93 7.32 1.41
C GLU A 68 -17.47 5.87 1.20
N ARG A 69 -16.56 5.62 0.25
CA ARG A 69 -16.01 4.29 0.01
C ARG A 69 -15.33 3.73 1.26
N LEU A 70 -14.40 4.47 1.86
CA LEU A 70 -13.66 3.99 3.03
C LEU A 70 -14.58 3.72 4.23
N ARG A 71 -15.57 4.59 4.48
CA ARG A 71 -16.56 4.42 5.55
C ARG A 71 -17.48 3.23 5.32
N GLN A 72 -17.94 3.04 4.08
CA GLN A 72 -18.79 1.92 3.70
C GLN A 72 -18.09 0.57 3.94
N ASP A 73 -16.79 0.51 3.74
CA ASP A 73 -15.99 -0.70 3.94
C ASP A 73 -15.43 -0.83 5.37
N GLY A 74 -15.75 0.12 6.26
CA GLY A 74 -15.48 0.00 7.70
C GLY A 74 -14.18 0.63 8.18
N VAL A 75 -13.54 1.48 7.38
CA VAL A 75 -12.34 2.23 7.80
C VAL A 75 -12.73 3.37 8.74
N ASP A 76 -12.07 3.50 9.89
CA ASP A 76 -12.18 4.66 10.78
C ASP A 76 -11.46 5.87 10.16
N THR A 77 -12.25 6.77 9.58
CA THR A 77 -11.78 7.98 8.88
C THR A 77 -11.73 9.23 9.76
N LYS A 78 -11.79 9.09 11.09
CA LYS A 78 -11.74 10.26 12.01
C LYS A 78 -10.47 11.08 11.87
N GLY A 79 -9.36 10.45 11.48
CA GLY A 79 -8.09 11.11 11.19
C GLY A 79 -8.03 11.79 9.82
N VAL A 80 -9.09 11.74 9.01
CA VAL A 80 -9.07 12.36 7.68
C VAL A 80 -9.63 13.77 7.73
N LYS A 81 -8.78 14.74 7.35
CA LYS A 81 -9.17 16.15 7.21
C LYS A 81 -9.90 16.39 5.90
N VAL A 82 -10.93 17.26 5.95
CA VAL A 82 -11.57 17.81 4.74
C VAL A 82 -11.18 19.28 4.63
N LEU A 83 -10.44 19.63 3.60
CA LEU A 83 -9.82 20.94 3.44
C LEU A 83 -10.56 21.78 2.39
N GLU A 84 -10.98 23.00 2.75
CA GLU A 84 -11.70 23.90 1.83
C GLU A 84 -10.78 24.53 0.78
N ASP A 85 -9.53 24.83 1.17
CA ASP A 85 -8.57 25.55 0.32
C ASP A 85 -7.75 24.62 -0.60
N TYR A 86 -8.00 23.32 -0.57
CA TYR A 86 -7.26 22.34 -1.36
C TYR A 86 -8.21 21.39 -2.10
N THR A 87 -7.85 21.07 -3.33
CA THR A 87 -8.53 20.02 -4.10
C THR A 87 -8.09 18.63 -3.65
N THR A 88 -8.94 17.64 -3.82
CA THR A 88 -8.54 16.22 -3.66
C THR A 88 -7.45 15.84 -4.67
N GLY A 89 -6.52 14.99 -4.26
CA GLY A 89 -5.45 14.49 -5.12
C GLY A 89 -5.98 13.70 -6.32
N VAL A 90 -5.26 13.78 -7.44
CA VAL A 90 -5.59 13.05 -8.67
C VAL A 90 -4.34 12.38 -9.23
N ALA A 91 -4.49 11.14 -9.69
CA ALA A 91 -3.49 10.45 -10.51
C ALA A 91 -4.11 10.09 -11.87
N PHE A 92 -3.45 10.50 -12.95
CA PHE A 92 -3.77 10.01 -14.29
C PHE A 92 -2.85 8.84 -14.62
N VAL A 93 -3.40 7.76 -15.16
CA VAL A 93 -2.61 6.57 -15.53
C VAL A 93 -2.89 6.11 -16.94
N THR A 94 -1.84 5.62 -17.60
CA THR A 94 -1.94 4.79 -18.80
C THR A 94 -1.12 3.52 -18.61
N TYR A 95 -1.62 2.44 -19.17
CA TYR A 95 -0.97 1.13 -19.22
C TYR A 95 -0.46 0.87 -20.62
N PHE A 96 0.63 0.12 -20.73
CA PHE A 96 1.21 -0.30 -21.97
C PHE A 96 1.17 -1.83 -22.13
N SER A 97 1.17 -2.30 -23.38
CA SER A 97 1.12 -3.72 -23.72
C SER A 97 2.31 -4.53 -23.20
N ASP A 98 3.45 -3.87 -22.93
CA ASP A 98 4.61 -4.46 -22.29
C ASP A 98 4.46 -4.65 -20.76
N GLY A 99 3.29 -4.28 -20.20
CA GLY A 99 2.99 -4.31 -18.76
C GLY A 99 3.49 -3.10 -17.97
N SER A 100 4.19 -2.16 -18.63
CA SER A 100 4.58 -0.89 -17.99
C SER A 100 3.39 0.06 -17.83
N ARG A 101 3.59 1.07 -16.98
CA ARG A 101 2.57 2.09 -16.72
C ARG A 101 3.23 3.46 -16.53
N LYS A 102 2.49 4.50 -16.85
CA LYS A 102 2.93 5.88 -16.65
C LYS A 102 1.88 6.66 -15.90
N PHE A 103 2.33 7.45 -14.91
CA PHE A 103 1.48 8.31 -14.10
C PHE A 103 1.79 9.78 -14.30
N ILE A 104 0.76 10.62 -14.10
CA ILE A 104 0.88 12.05 -13.80
C ILE A 104 0.17 12.27 -12.47
N TYR A 105 0.93 12.68 -11.45
CA TYR A 105 0.42 12.91 -10.10
C TYR A 105 0.15 14.39 -9.83
N HIS A 106 -1.03 14.69 -9.35
CA HIS A 106 -1.42 15.98 -8.77
C HIS A 106 -1.72 15.78 -7.28
N ILE A 107 -0.67 15.57 -6.47
CA ILE A 107 -0.80 15.19 -5.04
C ILE A 107 -0.03 16.10 -4.09
N SER A 108 1.18 16.53 -4.42
CA SER A 108 2.05 17.26 -3.49
C SER A 108 1.50 18.63 -3.08
N ARG A 109 0.75 19.28 -3.95
CA ARG A 109 0.07 20.56 -3.71
C ARG A 109 -1.44 20.43 -3.49
N ALA A 110 -1.98 19.23 -3.59
CA ALA A 110 -3.37 18.90 -3.27
C ALA A 110 -3.52 18.58 -1.77
N ALA A 111 -4.74 18.27 -1.35
CA ALA A 111 -5.03 17.87 0.03
C ALA A 111 -4.18 16.68 0.50
N SER A 112 -3.88 15.73 -0.39
CA SER A 112 -3.01 14.57 -0.12
C SER A 112 -1.63 14.93 0.43
N GLY A 113 -1.11 16.12 0.08
CA GLY A 113 0.17 16.62 0.56
C GLY A 113 0.08 17.45 1.85
N GLN A 114 -1.12 17.64 2.41
CA GLN A 114 -1.38 18.48 3.58
C GLN A 114 -1.50 17.67 4.87
N ILE A 115 -0.60 16.69 5.05
CA ILE A 115 -0.47 15.92 6.28
C ILE A 115 0.73 16.47 7.04
N PHE A 116 0.49 16.95 8.26
CA PHE A 116 1.49 17.60 9.11
C PHE A 116 1.74 16.79 10.39
N PRO A 117 2.91 16.95 11.05
CA PRO A 117 3.17 16.30 12.33
C PRO A 117 2.14 16.60 13.42
N GLU A 118 1.51 17.78 13.36
CA GLU A 118 0.46 18.20 14.30
C GLU A 118 -0.81 17.35 14.17
N ASP A 119 -1.06 16.76 13.02
CA ASP A 119 -2.20 15.88 12.75
C ASP A 119 -2.02 14.47 13.39
N VAL A 120 -0.80 14.13 13.77
CA VAL A 120 -0.46 12.84 14.39
C VAL A 120 -0.65 12.95 15.90
N TYR A 121 -1.83 12.55 16.37
CA TYR A 121 -2.15 12.53 17.79
C TYR A 121 -1.71 11.24 18.45
N GLU A 122 -0.98 11.35 19.58
CA GLU A 122 -0.43 10.19 20.30
C GLU A 122 -1.53 9.18 20.70
N GLU A 123 -2.70 9.68 21.09
CA GLU A 123 -3.83 8.84 21.51
C GLU A 123 -4.32 7.86 20.44
N ASP A 124 -4.26 8.25 19.17
CA ASP A 124 -4.71 7.41 18.07
C ASP A 124 -3.68 6.33 17.76
N PHE A 125 -2.40 6.70 17.71
CA PHE A 125 -1.31 5.80 17.33
C PHE A 125 -0.87 4.83 18.43
N ARG A 126 -0.95 5.21 19.72
CA ARG A 126 -0.63 4.30 20.84
C ARG A 126 -1.60 3.10 20.95
N ARG A 127 -2.82 3.23 20.40
CA ARG A 127 -3.85 2.17 20.43
C ARG A 127 -3.70 1.14 19.29
N LEU A 128 -2.80 1.39 18.34
CA LEU A 128 -2.57 0.49 17.23
C LEU A 128 -1.81 -0.75 17.70
N ASP A 129 -2.06 -1.88 17.07
CA ASP A 129 -1.21 -3.06 17.17
C ASP A 129 -0.08 -3.00 16.14
N VAL A 130 -0.40 -2.46 14.94
CA VAL A 130 0.52 -2.31 13.81
C VAL A 130 0.32 -0.94 13.17
N LEU A 131 1.39 -0.23 12.84
CA LEU A 131 1.41 0.87 11.89
C LEU A 131 1.91 0.35 10.55
N HIS A 132 1.09 0.44 9.50
CA HIS A 132 1.53 0.17 8.14
C HIS A 132 2.06 1.44 7.49
N VAL A 133 3.32 1.41 7.10
CA VAL A 133 4.02 2.53 6.48
C VAL A 133 4.13 2.32 4.98
N MET A 134 3.62 3.29 4.20
CA MET A 134 3.77 3.37 2.75
C MET A 134 4.87 4.35 2.39
N GLY A 135 5.90 3.87 1.68
CA GLY A 135 7.00 4.71 1.25
C GLY A 135 6.56 5.80 0.26
N SER A 136 5.57 5.53 -0.59
CA SER A 136 5.00 6.52 -1.53
C SER A 136 4.63 7.83 -0.85
N THR A 137 3.93 7.78 0.29
CA THR A 137 3.51 8.97 1.04
C THR A 137 4.72 9.78 1.55
N MET A 138 5.77 9.11 1.98
CA MET A 138 6.98 9.79 2.49
C MET A 138 7.75 10.53 1.40
N LEU A 139 7.51 10.17 0.13
CA LEU A 139 8.12 10.79 -1.03
C LEU A 139 7.36 12.02 -1.53
N ILE A 140 6.13 12.27 -1.06
CA ILE A 140 5.28 13.39 -1.51
C ILE A 140 5.90 14.73 -1.13
N ASN A 141 6.21 14.94 0.15
CA ASN A 141 6.87 16.13 0.67
C ASN A 141 7.46 15.92 2.08
N GLU A 142 8.13 16.96 2.58
CA GLU A 142 8.80 16.91 3.88
C GLU A 142 7.82 16.78 5.07
N ASN A 143 6.64 17.41 5.00
CA ASN A 143 5.67 17.33 6.08
C ASN A 143 5.08 15.92 6.21
N CYS A 144 4.70 15.30 5.10
CA CYS A 144 4.26 13.91 5.09
C CYS A 144 5.32 12.98 5.71
N ARG A 145 6.60 13.18 5.34
CA ARG A 145 7.70 12.42 5.91
C ARG A 145 7.85 12.63 7.42
N LYS A 146 7.85 13.89 7.89
CA LYS A 146 7.93 14.21 9.31
C LYS A 146 6.76 13.61 10.11
N SER A 147 5.56 13.63 9.53
CA SER A 147 4.38 13.02 10.14
C SER A 147 4.53 11.51 10.32
N TYR A 148 5.05 10.80 9.31
CA TYR A 148 5.36 9.38 9.45
C TYR A 148 6.42 9.12 10.50
N LEU A 149 7.51 9.90 10.54
CA LEU A 149 8.56 9.73 11.54
C LEU A 149 8.01 9.93 12.96
N LYS A 150 7.10 10.89 13.16
CA LYS A 150 6.40 11.07 14.44
C LYS A 150 5.51 9.88 14.79
N ALA A 151 4.73 9.38 13.83
CA ALA A 151 3.87 8.22 14.04
C ALA A 151 4.68 6.95 14.38
N ILE A 152 5.78 6.71 13.67
CA ILE A 152 6.73 5.62 13.93
C ILE A 152 7.30 5.72 15.35
N ASP A 153 7.72 6.90 15.77
CA ASP A 153 8.26 7.12 17.12
C ASP A 153 7.23 6.82 18.22
N ILE A 154 5.97 7.25 18.04
CA ILE A 154 4.88 6.93 18.98
C ILE A 154 4.67 5.42 19.07
N VAL A 155 4.54 4.75 17.92
CA VAL A 155 4.27 3.30 17.84
C VAL A 155 5.42 2.51 18.49
N ARG A 156 6.67 2.88 18.18
CA ARG A 156 7.87 2.27 18.75
C ARG A 156 7.95 2.42 20.28
N ARG A 157 7.73 3.64 20.80
CA ARG A 157 7.75 3.90 22.26
C ARG A 157 6.69 3.11 23.02
N ASN A 158 5.59 2.75 22.35
CA ASN A 158 4.53 1.94 22.91
C ASN A 158 4.70 0.43 22.63
N SER A 159 5.89 -0.02 22.17
CA SER A 159 6.20 -1.42 21.85
C SER A 159 5.22 -2.05 20.85
N LYS A 160 4.75 -1.26 19.90
CA LYS A 160 3.87 -1.70 18.81
C LYS A 160 4.69 -2.00 17.57
N ARG A 161 4.11 -2.70 16.61
CA ARG A 161 4.82 -3.21 15.43
C ARG A 161 4.67 -2.26 14.23
N ILE A 162 5.65 -2.28 13.35
CA ILE A 162 5.66 -1.51 12.10
C ILE A 162 5.77 -2.48 10.95
N SER A 163 4.84 -2.40 9.98
CA SER A 163 4.94 -3.06 8.68
C SER A 163 5.27 -2.03 7.61
N PHE A 164 6.08 -2.39 6.64
CA PHE A 164 6.58 -1.44 5.66
C PHE A 164 6.45 -1.95 4.23
N ASP A 165 5.76 -1.19 3.39
CA ASP A 165 5.81 -1.32 1.94
C ASP A 165 6.62 -0.15 1.37
N PRO A 166 7.77 -0.40 0.73
CA PRO A 166 8.57 0.65 0.11
C PRO A 166 7.78 1.45 -0.92
N ASN A 167 6.92 0.79 -1.67
CA ASN A 167 6.03 1.38 -2.68
C ASN A 167 6.71 2.51 -3.44
N PHE A 168 7.94 2.21 -3.91
CA PHE A 168 8.84 3.20 -4.46
C PHE A 168 8.30 3.79 -5.77
N ARG A 169 8.33 5.13 -5.83
CA ARG A 169 7.87 5.90 -7.00
C ARG A 169 9.02 6.73 -7.54
N PRO A 170 9.70 6.26 -8.58
CA PRO A 170 10.84 6.98 -9.17
C PRO A 170 10.44 8.36 -9.73
N GLU A 171 9.16 8.55 -10.05
CA GLU A 171 8.60 9.84 -10.48
C GLU A 171 8.60 10.90 -9.37
N LEU A 172 8.65 10.49 -8.10
CA LEU A 172 8.63 11.39 -6.95
C LEU A 172 10.03 11.66 -6.39
N LEU A 173 10.92 10.64 -6.40
CA LEU A 173 12.25 10.76 -5.81
C LEU A 173 13.23 9.75 -6.43
N GLY A 174 14.52 10.15 -6.57
CA GLY A 174 15.58 9.27 -7.06
C GLY A 174 15.94 8.13 -6.08
N ARG A 175 16.50 7.04 -6.61
CA ARG A 175 16.77 5.77 -5.89
C ARG A 175 17.67 5.93 -4.65
N GLU A 176 18.76 6.69 -4.76
CA GLU A 176 19.71 6.90 -3.64
C GLU A 176 19.04 7.60 -2.47
N ARG A 177 18.31 8.66 -2.78
CA ARG A 177 17.60 9.41 -1.75
C ARG A 177 16.46 8.61 -1.11
N ALA A 178 15.77 7.78 -1.89
CA ALA A 178 14.76 6.86 -1.36
C ALA A 178 15.38 5.85 -0.38
N ARG A 179 16.55 5.27 -0.71
CA ARG A 179 17.28 4.36 0.20
C ARG A 179 17.59 5.02 1.53
N GLU A 180 18.17 6.23 1.51
CA GLU A 180 18.49 6.98 2.74
C GLU A 180 17.26 7.21 3.62
N LEU A 181 16.13 7.54 2.99
CA LEU A 181 14.88 7.81 3.71
C LEU A 181 14.22 6.56 4.27
N PHE A 182 14.35 5.43 3.59
CA PHE A 182 13.69 4.17 3.96
C PHE A 182 14.51 3.35 4.96
N GLU A 183 15.82 3.53 5.01
CA GLU A 183 16.69 2.74 5.89
C GLU A 183 16.28 2.77 7.37
N PRO A 184 15.97 3.92 8.00
CA PRO A 184 15.52 3.95 9.39
C PRO A 184 14.21 3.19 9.63
N ILE A 185 13.28 3.25 8.66
CA ILE A 185 11.99 2.58 8.75
C ILE A 185 12.14 1.08 8.58
N LEU A 186 12.98 0.69 7.63
CA LEU A 186 13.32 -0.71 7.39
C LEU A 186 13.82 -1.39 8.66
N ARG A 187 14.70 -0.74 9.40
CA ARG A 187 15.27 -1.27 10.66
C ARG A 187 14.24 -1.48 11.77
N GLU A 188 13.23 -0.63 11.83
CA GLU A 188 12.17 -0.66 12.86
C GLU A 188 10.99 -1.58 12.44
N SER A 189 10.98 -2.06 11.20
CA SER A 189 9.88 -2.87 10.68
C SER A 189 10.01 -4.34 11.05
N PHE A 190 8.90 -4.98 11.41
CA PHE A 190 8.88 -6.43 11.64
C PHE A 190 8.68 -7.20 10.33
N VAL A 191 7.90 -6.63 9.38
CA VAL A 191 7.69 -7.19 8.06
C VAL A 191 7.86 -6.11 6.99
N VAL A 192 8.50 -6.48 5.88
CA VAL A 192 8.71 -5.62 4.72
C VAL A 192 8.14 -6.30 3.48
N PHE A 193 7.46 -5.52 2.63
CA PHE A 193 6.77 -5.98 1.43
C PHE A 193 7.38 -5.40 0.13
N PRO A 194 8.60 -5.71 -0.21
CA PRO A 194 9.21 -5.19 -1.43
C PRO A 194 8.81 -5.99 -2.67
N THR A 195 8.93 -5.36 -3.84
CA THR A 195 9.22 -6.06 -5.08
C THR A 195 10.71 -6.42 -5.15
N GLU A 196 11.12 -7.25 -6.10
CA GLU A 196 12.55 -7.55 -6.32
C GLU A 196 13.34 -6.29 -6.64
N GLU A 197 12.78 -5.39 -7.47
CA GLU A 197 13.42 -4.11 -7.81
C GLU A 197 13.56 -3.20 -6.58
N GLU A 198 12.52 -3.12 -5.75
CA GLU A 198 12.56 -2.35 -4.51
C GLU A 198 13.57 -2.91 -3.52
N LEU A 199 13.75 -4.23 -3.47
CA LEU A 199 14.78 -4.86 -2.65
C LEU A 199 16.19 -4.42 -3.09
N VAL A 200 16.44 -4.34 -4.39
CA VAL A 200 17.69 -3.81 -4.95
C VAL A 200 17.86 -2.33 -4.59
N VAL A 201 16.79 -1.53 -4.65
CA VAL A 201 16.83 -0.12 -4.24
C VAL A 201 17.18 0.02 -2.77
N LEU A 202 16.53 -0.76 -1.89
CA LEU A 202 16.73 -0.71 -0.44
C LEU A 202 18.15 -1.13 -0.02
N THR A 203 18.69 -2.16 -0.66
CA THR A 203 19.91 -2.82 -0.18
C THR A 203 21.15 -2.47 -1.00
N GLY A 204 20.99 -2.13 -2.28
CA GLY A 204 22.08 -1.99 -3.24
C GLY A 204 22.63 -3.34 -3.72
N GLU A 205 22.05 -4.47 -3.30
CA GLU A 205 22.45 -5.82 -3.69
C GLU A 205 21.67 -6.27 -4.93
N GLY A 206 22.37 -6.78 -5.94
CA GLY A 206 21.76 -7.30 -7.15
C GLY A 206 21.25 -8.75 -7.01
N ASP A 207 21.78 -9.50 -6.06
CA ASP A 207 21.35 -10.85 -5.72
C ASP A 207 20.23 -10.79 -4.69
N ILE A 208 19.08 -11.36 -5.03
CA ILE A 208 17.85 -11.25 -4.20
C ILE A 208 18.00 -11.98 -2.86
N ASP A 209 18.69 -13.14 -2.84
CA ASP A 209 18.89 -13.87 -1.58
C ASP A 209 19.82 -13.10 -0.64
N ARG A 210 20.89 -12.51 -1.15
CA ARG A 210 21.78 -11.62 -0.36
C ARG A 210 21.04 -10.37 0.10
N ALA A 211 20.21 -9.78 -0.75
CA ALA A 211 19.39 -8.63 -0.39
C ALA A 211 18.44 -8.95 0.77
N CYS A 212 17.75 -10.11 0.72
CA CYS A 212 16.91 -10.59 1.82
C CYS A 212 17.71 -10.78 3.12
N GLN A 213 18.87 -11.43 3.05
CA GLN A 213 19.71 -11.62 4.23
C GLN A 213 20.16 -10.29 4.86
N LYS A 214 20.51 -9.31 4.02
CA LYS A 214 20.88 -7.97 4.48
C LYS A 214 19.72 -7.26 5.18
N VAL A 215 18.50 -7.36 4.63
CA VAL A 215 17.30 -6.81 5.27
C VAL A 215 17.04 -7.49 6.61
N LEU A 216 17.02 -8.83 6.66
CA LEU A 216 16.79 -9.58 7.90
C LEU A 216 17.86 -9.35 8.97
N ALA A 217 19.11 -9.13 8.58
CA ALA A 217 20.19 -8.76 9.49
C ALA A 217 20.00 -7.34 10.06
N GLY A 218 19.32 -6.46 9.32
CA GLY A 218 19.10 -5.06 9.67
C GLY A 218 17.95 -4.78 10.64
N GLY A 219 17.12 -5.80 10.98
CA GLY A 219 15.99 -5.61 11.91
C GLY A 219 14.75 -6.46 11.58
N PRO A 220 14.23 -6.44 10.35
CA PRO A 220 13.01 -7.16 10.02
C PRO A 220 13.05 -8.66 10.34
N GLU A 221 11.88 -9.19 10.72
CA GLU A 221 11.69 -10.63 10.95
C GLU A 221 11.26 -11.34 9.68
N ILE A 222 10.56 -10.63 8.78
CA ILE A 222 9.92 -11.17 7.59
C ILE A 222 10.18 -10.25 6.39
N VAL A 223 10.59 -10.84 5.28
CA VAL A 223 10.63 -10.18 3.96
C VAL A 223 9.64 -10.93 3.07
N ALA A 224 8.54 -10.29 2.69
CA ALA A 224 7.52 -10.85 1.81
C ALA A 224 7.61 -10.19 0.42
N ILE A 225 8.32 -10.83 -0.50
CA ILE A 225 8.62 -10.30 -1.83
C ILE A 225 7.41 -10.48 -2.74
N LYS A 226 6.91 -9.37 -3.29
CA LYS A 226 5.84 -9.35 -4.28
C LYS A 226 6.41 -9.61 -5.67
N GLN A 227 5.95 -10.64 -6.37
CA GLN A 227 6.50 -11.06 -7.67
C GLN A 227 5.45 -11.08 -8.81
N GLY A 228 4.33 -10.38 -8.61
CA GLY A 228 3.24 -10.26 -9.59
C GLY A 228 2.70 -11.61 -10.02
N LYS A 229 2.69 -11.89 -11.31
CA LYS A 229 2.16 -13.15 -11.89
C LYS A 229 2.94 -14.41 -11.47
N ARG A 230 4.11 -14.26 -10.85
CA ARG A 230 4.88 -15.38 -10.28
C ARG A 230 4.44 -15.73 -8.85
N GLY A 231 3.68 -14.87 -8.19
CA GLY A 231 3.24 -15.03 -6.81
C GLY A 231 4.09 -14.23 -5.82
N SER A 232 4.55 -14.86 -4.76
CA SER A 232 5.37 -14.22 -3.73
C SER A 232 6.40 -15.18 -3.13
N THR A 233 7.47 -14.62 -2.57
CA THR A 233 8.46 -15.35 -1.79
C THR A 233 8.57 -14.73 -0.40
N ILE A 234 8.38 -15.53 0.63
CA ILE A 234 8.52 -15.11 2.02
C ILE A 234 9.85 -15.64 2.55
N VAL A 235 10.65 -14.77 3.14
CA VAL A 235 11.93 -15.13 3.74
C VAL A 235 11.96 -14.67 5.19
N THR A 236 12.36 -15.57 6.07
CA THR A 236 12.61 -15.30 7.50
C THR A 236 13.97 -15.87 7.88
N ARG A 237 14.39 -15.68 9.12
CA ARG A 237 15.61 -16.36 9.63
C ARG A 237 15.46 -17.88 9.71
N SER A 238 14.22 -18.39 9.78
CA SER A 238 13.93 -19.83 9.96
C SER A 238 13.58 -20.57 8.66
N GLY A 239 13.33 -19.86 7.56
CA GLY A 239 12.96 -20.51 6.30
C GLY A 239 12.64 -19.55 5.15
N LYS A 240 12.41 -20.18 3.99
CA LYS A 240 12.02 -19.51 2.74
C LYS A 240 10.87 -20.31 2.12
N TRP A 241 9.78 -19.63 1.76
CA TRP A 241 8.58 -20.18 1.13
C TRP A 241 8.32 -19.45 -0.18
N SER A 242 8.30 -20.19 -1.28
CA SER A 242 7.90 -19.66 -2.58
C SER A 242 6.48 -20.12 -2.88
N ILE A 243 5.57 -19.16 -3.00
CA ILE A 243 4.13 -19.40 -3.14
C ILE A 243 3.70 -18.92 -4.53
N PRO A 244 3.21 -19.79 -5.42
CA PRO A 244 2.78 -19.41 -6.75
C PRO A 244 1.55 -18.50 -6.72
N ALA A 245 1.39 -17.67 -7.75
CA ALA A 245 0.17 -16.90 -7.96
C ALA A 245 -1.00 -17.81 -8.36
N PHE A 246 -2.21 -17.33 -8.12
CA PHE A 246 -3.42 -17.96 -8.63
C PHE A 246 -3.69 -17.52 -10.08
N PRO A 247 -4.07 -18.44 -10.97
CA PRO A 247 -4.45 -18.09 -12.34
C PRO A 247 -5.81 -17.38 -12.34
N VAL A 248 -5.81 -16.11 -12.72
CA VAL A 248 -7.02 -15.28 -12.88
C VAL A 248 -6.92 -14.44 -14.15
N GLU A 249 -8.06 -14.02 -14.66
CA GLU A 249 -8.11 -13.00 -15.70
C GLU A 249 -7.82 -11.62 -15.10
N GLU A 250 -6.70 -11.04 -15.50
CA GLU A 250 -6.29 -9.70 -15.05
C GLU A 250 -7.03 -8.63 -15.85
N VAL A 251 -7.87 -7.86 -15.16
CA VAL A 251 -8.60 -6.71 -15.71
C VAL A 251 -7.89 -5.39 -15.42
N ASP A 252 -7.38 -5.26 -14.18
CA ASP A 252 -6.63 -4.07 -13.72
C ASP A 252 -5.61 -4.47 -12.65
N PRO A 253 -4.30 -4.29 -12.88
CA PRO A 253 -3.26 -4.66 -11.92
C PRO A 253 -3.11 -3.67 -10.75
N THR A 254 -3.83 -2.53 -10.78
CA THR A 254 -3.69 -1.49 -9.75
C THR A 254 -4.18 -2.00 -8.39
N GLY A 255 -3.42 -1.69 -7.35
CA GLY A 255 -3.78 -2.05 -5.97
C GLY A 255 -3.48 -3.50 -5.57
N ALA A 256 -3.06 -4.37 -6.51
CA ALA A 256 -2.76 -5.77 -6.19
C ALA A 256 -1.70 -5.93 -5.10
N GLY A 257 -0.64 -5.11 -5.14
CA GLY A 257 0.42 -5.10 -4.14
C GLY A 257 -0.07 -4.62 -2.78
N ASP A 258 -0.88 -3.58 -2.76
CA ASP A 258 -1.45 -3.01 -1.54
C ASP A 258 -2.43 -4.01 -0.89
N CYS A 259 -3.27 -4.66 -1.72
CA CYS A 259 -4.17 -5.73 -1.30
C CYS A 259 -3.40 -6.98 -0.80
N TYR A 260 -2.26 -7.33 -1.43
CA TYR A 260 -1.38 -8.38 -0.94
C TYR A 260 -0.87 -8.08 0.47
N CYS A 261 -0.39 -6.85 0.73
CA CYS A 261 0.07 -6.42 2.06
C CYS A 261 -1.05 -6.53 3.10
N ALA A 262 -2.27 -6.08 2.75
CA ALA A 262 -3.46 -6.21 3.59
C ALA A 262 -3.79 -7.68 3.89
N GLY A 263 -3.79 -8.52 2.87
CA GLY A 263 -4.02 -9.97 3.00
C GLY A 263 -3.00 -10.64 3.91
N PHE A 264 -1.72 -10.31 3.76
CA PHE A 264 -0.66 -10.89 4.57
C PHE A 264 -0.80 -10.50 6.05
N LEU A 265 -1.06 -9.23 6.36
CA LEU A 265 -1.29 -8.78 7.73
C LEU A 265 -2.56 -9.40 8.33
N ALA A 266 -3.65 -9.51 7.55
CA ALA A 266 -4.88 -10.17 8.00
C ALA A 266 -4.68 -11.66 8.30
N ALA A 267 -3.82 -12.35 7.55
CA ALA A 267 -3.43 -13.72 7.78
C ALA A 267 -2.60 -13.88 9.07
N LEU A 268 -1.60 -13.00 9.27
CA LEU A 268 -0.80 -12.99 10.50
C LEU A 268 -1.66 -12.70 11.74
N ALA A 269 -2.65 -11.80 11.64
CA ALA A 269 -3.58 -11.53 12.73
C ALA A 269 -4.40 -12.75 13.15
N ARG A 270 -4.59 -13.71 12.24
CA ARG A 270 -5.31 -14.98 12.48
C ARG A 270 -4.39 -16.13 12.86
N GLY A 271 -3.08 -15.87 13.04
CA GLY A 271 -2.11 -16.89 13.44
C GLY A 271 -1.78 -17.90 12.34
N MET A 272 -2.00 -17.59 11.07
CA MET A 272 -1.63 -18.44 9.94
C MET A 272 -0.10 -18.61 9.86
N THR A 273 0.35 -19.76 9.42
CA THR A 273 1.78 -20.02 9.12
C THR A 273 2.26 -19.12 7.99
N MET A 274 3.58 -19.01 7.79
CA MET A 274 4.15 -18.17 6.72
C MET A 274 3.66 -18.61 5.32
N GLU A 275 3.54 -19.92 5.10
CA GLU A 275 3.04 -20.47 3.83
C GLU A 275 1.56 -20.14 3.62
N GLU A 276 0.74 -20.36 4.65
CA GLU A 276 -0.70 -20.02 4.61
C GLU A 276 -0.91 -18.50 4.43
N ALA A 277 -0.11 -17.67 5.11
CA ALA A 277 -0.19 -16.22 5.00
C ALA A 277 0.17 -15.74 3.58
N GLY A 278 1.21 -16.31 2.98
CA GLY A 278 1.56 -16.00 1.59
C GLY A 278 0.50 -16.48 0.60
N ARG A 279 -0.04 -17.68 0.80
CA ARG A 279 -1.13 -18.21 -0.03
C ARG A 279 -2.39 -17.35 0.07
N PHE A 280 -2.78 -16.96 1.29
CA PHE A 280 -3.91 -16.06 1.51
C PHE A 280 -3.68 -14.69 0.87
N ALA A 281 -2.52 -14.08 1.06
CA ALA A 281 -2.16 -12.80 0.46
C ALA A 281 -2.14 -12.84 -1.08
N ASN A 282 -1.61 -13.91 -1.68
CA ASN A 282 -1.67 -14.13 -3.14
C ASN A 282 -3.12 -14.24 -3.64
N ALA A 283 -4.01 -14.90 -2.89
CA ALA A 283 -5.43 -14.99 -3.25
C ALA A 283 -6.12 -13.61 -3.19
N VAL A 284 -5.81 -12.81 -2.17
CA VAL A 284 -6.31 -11.43 -2.04
C VAL A 284 -5.84 -10.58 -3.23
N GLY A 285 -4.55 -10.62 -3.56
CA GLY A 285 -3.99 -9.90 -4.71
C GLY A 285 -4.56 -10.38 -6.05
N ALA A 286 -4.79 -11.71 -6.20
CA ALA A 286 -5.41 -12.26 -7.40
C ALA A 286 -6.86 -11.80 -7.59
N LEU A 287 -7.66 -11.77 -6.53
CA LEU A 287 -9.02 -11.24 -6.59
C LEU A 287 -9.04 -9.74 -6.89
N ALA A 288 -8.11 -8.98 -6.33
CA ALA A 288 -8.02 -7.54 -6.53
C ALA A 288 -7.90 -7.17 -8.02
N VAL A 289 -7.15 -7.95 -8.82
CA VAL A 289 -6.92 -7.63 -10.25
C VAL A 289 -8.07 -8.03 -11.18
N THR A 290 -9.13 -8.68 -10.67
CA THR A 290 -10.25 -9.18 -11.50
C THR A 290 -11.29 -8.13 -11.85
N LYS A 291 -11.20 -6.93 -11.31
CA LYS A 291 -12.11 -5.82 -11.58
C LYS A 291 -11.35 -4.55 -11.96
N LYS A 292 -12.01 -3.70 -12.73
CA LYS A 292 -11.49 -2.40 -13.14
C LYS A 292 -11.58 -1.41 -12.01
N GLY A 293 -10.46 -0.79 -11.64
CA GLY A 293 -10.36 0.20 -10.57
C GLY A 293 -9.58 -0.29 -9.34
N PRO A 294 -8.84 0.61 -8.67
CA PRO A 294 -7.86 0.25 -7.64
C PRO A 294 -8.43 -0.47 -6.42
N MET A 295 -9.66 -0.15 -6.01
CA MET A 295 -10.31 -0.74 -4.84
C MET A 295 -11.45 -1.71 -5.21
N GLU A 296 -11.87 -1.75 -6.49
CA GLU A 296 -13.08 -2.44 -6.91
C GLU A 296 -12.97 -3.97 -6.78
N GLY A 297 -11.76 -4.50 -6.91
CA GLY A 297 -11.46 -5.92 -6.75
C GLY A 297 -11.10 -6.34 -5.32
N ALA A 298 -10.94 -5.42 -4.38
CA ALA A 298 -10.59 -5.73 -3.00
C ALA A 298 -11.63 -6.69 -2.39
N PRO A 299 -11.24 -7.92 -1.98
CA PRO A 299 -12.20 -8.93 -1.56
C PRO A 299 -12.58 -8.83 -0.07
N LYS A 300 -13.74 -9.37 0.29
CA LYS A 300 -14.06 -9.70 1.68
C LYS A 300 -13.42 -11.02 2.09
N PHE A 301 -13.24 -11.22 3.39
CA PHE A 301 -12.63 -12.46 3.92
C PHE A 301 -13.33 -13.74 3.42
N CYS A 302 -14.66 -13.78 3.42
CA CYS A 302 -15.43 -14.93 2.93
C CYS A 302 -15.24 -15.19 1.43
N GLU A 303 -15.01 -14.15 0.63
CA GLU A 303 -14.74 -14.29 -0.82
C GLU A 303 -13.36 -14.92 -1.05
N VAL A 304 -12.34 -14.53 -0.24
CA VAL A 304 -11.02 -15.16 -0.28
C VAL A 304 -11.09 -16.63 0.12
N GLN A 305 -11.84 -16.95 1.19
CA GLN A 305 -12.03 -18.33 1.62
C GLN A 305 -12.70 -19.18 0.52
N ALA A 306 -13.78 -18.65 -0.08
CA ALA A 306 -14.48 -19.33 -1.16
C ALA A 306 -13.60 -19.51 -2.41
N PHE A 307 -12.70 -18.56 -2.68
CA PHE A 307 -11.73 -18.65 -3.77
C PHE A 307 -10.69 -19.73 -3.50
N LEU A 308 -10.12 -19.78 -2.28
CA LEU A 308 -9.08 -20.74 -1.90
C LEU A 308 -9.55 -22.19 -1.91
N VAL A 309 -10.85 -22.45 -1.71
CA VAL A 309 -11.42 -23.82 -1.79
C VAL A 309 -11.41 -24.38 -3.22
N LYS A 310 -11.33 -23.51 -4.24
CA LYS A 310 -11.31 -23.91 -5.67
C LYS A 310 -9.93 -24.37 -6.15
N PHE A 311 -8.88 -24.09 -5.37
CA PHE A 311 -7.48 -24.38 -5.66
C PHE A 311 -6.80 -25.15 -4.51
#